data_4f31fd82ab8391a57fdf8262c4b435a0
#
_entry.id   4f31fd82ab8391a57fdf8262c4b435a0
#
_cell.length_a   1.000
_cell.length_b   1.000
_cell.length_c   1.000
_cell.angle_alpha   90.00
_cell.angle_beta   90.00
_cell.angle_gamma   90.00
#
_symmetry.space_group_name_H-M   'P 1'
#
loop_
_entity.id
_entity.type
_entity.pdbx_description
1 polymer ?
#
loop_
_entity_poly.entity_id
_entity_poly.type
_entity_poly.pdbx_seq_one_letter_code
_entity_poly.pdbx_strand_id
1 'polypeptide(L)'
;MERERLKSRLGFILISAGCAIGIGNVWKFPYMTGKGGGGAFVLLYLIFLVMLGLPIMTMEFSVGRAARKSPVLAYQKLEPAGSKWHIHGIVAFIGNYLLMMFYTTVTGWMLHYFYLTVTGRFEGLDSDGVLDVFNTMLTQPVIMIFWMVVVVVVGMFIVSRGLEAGLENITKIVMVTLLVVMIILAINSFFLKGAAEGLKYYLIPNISRIEETGIGNVITGAMNQAFFTLSLGIGAMLIFGSYISNDRSMLGESVTIVILDTFVAIVSGLIIFPATFTYGVDQTSGPALIFITLPNIFNKMPLGRLWGSFFFIFMSFAAFSTVLAVFENIVSCGMDLTKKSRKQVSLFNMILIILLSLPCVFGFSIWSFGWLKPFGGSILDLEDFLVSNIILPLGSLVYLLFCVSRYGWGWDNYMKECNKGEGLKMKNWMRFYLTYILPIIVLFIFVFGIYDKFFK
;
A
#
# COMPACT_ATOMS: atom_id res chain seq x y z
N MET A 1 0.32 -19.70 22.64
CA MET A 1 0.26 -18.34 23.19
C MET A 1 -1.13 -17.78 22.91
N GLU A 2 -1.71 -17.11 23.88
CA GLU A 2 -2.96 -16.36 23.68
C GLU A 2 -2.68 -15.16 22.76
N ARG A 3 -3.58 -14.87 21.82
CA ARG A 3 -3.39 -13.80 20.84
C ARG A 3 -3.59 -12.45 21.54
N GLU A 4 -2.65 -11.52 21.35
CA GLU A 4 -2.80 -10.13 21.80
C GLU A 4 -4.10 -9.52 21.20
N ARG A 5 -4.70 -8.56 21.87
CA ARG A 5 -5.90 -7.86 21.39
C ARG A 5 -5.65 -6.36 21.37
N LEU A 6 -6.23 -5.68 20.41
CA LEU A 6 -6.26 -4.22 20.39
C LEU A 6 -7.21 -3.69 21.46
N LYS A 7 -6.80 -2.64 22.15
CA LYS A 7 -7.59 -2.04 23.22
C LYS A 7 -8.83 -1.30 22.71
N SER A 8 -8.71 -0.69 21.53
CA SER A 8 -9.76 0.20 21.04
C SER A 8 -10.12 -0.10 19.59
N ARG A 9 -11.39 0.12 19.25
CA ARG A 9 -11.87 0.11 17.88
C ARG A 9 -11.12 1.13 17.02
N LEU A 10 -10.88 2.33 17.55
CA LEU A 10 -10.12 3.37 16.84
C LEU A 10 -8.69 2.88 16.53
N GLY A 11 -8.03 2.18 17.46
CA GLY A 11 -6.73 1.56 17.23
C GLY A 11 -6.77 0.56 16.08
N PHE A 12 -7.77 -0.33 16.05
CA PHE A 12 -7.96 -1.26 14.94
C PHE A 12 -8.13 -0.53 13.59
N ILE A 13 -9.03 0.46 13.54
CA ILE A 13 -9.30 1.22 12.31
C ILE A 13 -8.03 1.92 11.83
N LEU A 14 -7.31 2.63 12.71
CA LEU A 14 -6.12 3.40 12.33
C LEU A 14 -4.93 2.52 11.94
N ILE A 15 -4.73 1.38 12.60
CA ILE A 15 -3.68 0.43 12.21
C ILE A 15 -3.99 -0.21 10.86
N SER A 16 -5.23 -0.68 10.67
CA SER A 16 -5.64 -1.30 9.41
C SER A 16 -5.67 -0.29 8.26
N ALA A 17 -6.17 0.94 8.52
CA ALA A 17 -6.09 2.03 7.56
C ALA A 17 -4.63 2.44 7.29
N GLY A 18 -3.76 2.48 8.31
CA GLY A 18 -2.33 2.77 8.13
C GLY A 18 -1.58 1.69 7.34
N CYS A 19 -2.08 0.45 7.32
CA CYS A 19 -1.59 -0.58 6.42
C CYS A 19 -1.99 -0.33 4.96
N ALA A 20 -3.22 0.11 4.74
CA ALA A 20 -3.74 0.45 3.42
C ALA A 20 -3.14 1.79 2.92
N ILE A 21 -3.18 2.82 3.77
CA ILE A 21 -2.67 4.17 3.46
C ILE A 21 -1.14 4.16 3.44
N GLY A 22 -0.56 4.16 2.26
CA GLY A 22 0.87 4.12 2.06
C GLY A 22 1.32 4.84 0.80
N ILE A 23 2.45 4.42 0.26
CA ILE A 23 2.98 4.92 -1.03
C ILE A 23 1.95 4.72 -2.15
N GLY A 24 1.10 3.72 -2.03
CA GLY A 24 -0.01 3.44 -2.95
C GLY A 24 -0.96 4.63 -3.15
N ASN A 25 -1.32 5.32 -2.08
CA ASN A 25 -2.26 6.45 -2.11
C ASN A 25 -1.60 7.76 -2.47
N VAL A 26 -0.40 7.99 -1.95
CA VAL A 26 0.22 9.31 -2.00
C VAL A 26 1.16 9.49 -3.19
N TRP A 27 1.59 8.39 -3.82
CA TRP A 27 2.45 8.38 -4.99
C TRP A 27 1.85 7.60 -6.17
N LYS A 28 1.61 6.29 -6.01
CA LYS A 28 1.21 5.41 -7.12
C LYS A 28 -0.15 5.82 -7.69
N PHE A 29 -1.11 6.18 -6.83
CA PHE A 29 -2.43 6.60 -7.26
C PHE A 29 -2.43 7.91 -8.08
N PRO A 30 -1.80 9.04 -7.64
CA PRO A 30 -1.70 10.24 -8.48
C PRO A 30 -0.97 10.00 -9.80
N TYR A 31 0.13 9.24 -9.78
CA TYR A 31 0.85 8.84 -10.98
C TYR A 31 -0.02 8.05 -11.96
N MET A 32 -0.69 7.00 -11.47
CA MET A 32 -1.60 6.20 -12.31
C MET A 32 -2.80 7.01 -12.80
N THR A 33 -3.28 7.96 -12.02
CA THR A 33 -4.34 8.89 -12.42
C THR A 33 -3.87 9.81 -13.55
N GLY A 34 -2.68 10.36 -13.44
CA GLY A 34 -2.07 11.15 -14.52
C GLY A 34 -1.92 10.35 -15.81
N LYS A 35 -1.36 9.15 -15.73
CA LYS A 35 -1.17 8.23 -16.85
C LYS A 35 -2.50 7.71 -17.41
N GLY A 36 -3.53 7.54 -16.58
CA GLY A 36 -4.84 6.97 -16.94
C GLY A 36 -5.89 7.98 -17.42
N GLY A 37 -5.51 9.23 -17.69
CA GLY A 37 -6.43 10.26 -18.23
C GLY A 37 -7.23 11.03 -17.18
N GLY A 38 -6.77 11.07 -15.93
CA GLY A 38 -7.36 11.93 -14.87
C GLY A 38 -8.61 11.36 -14.24
N GLY A 39 -9.69 12.17 -14.15
CA GLY A 39 -10.92 11.84 -13.43
C GLY A 39 -11.63 10.55 -13.88
N ALA A 40 -11.44 10.12 -15.12
CA ALA A 40 -11.99 8.87 -15.61
C ALA A 40 -11.31 7.65 -14.97
N PHE A 41 -9.99 7.69 -14.78
CA PHE A 41 -9.25 6.68 -14.00
C PHE A 41 -9.72 6.67 -12.55
N VAL A 42 -9.89 7.85 -11.92
CA VAL A 42 -10.38 7.96 -10.54
C VAL A 42 -11.74 7.27 -10.38
N LEU A 43 -12.67 7.52 -11.33
CA LEU A 43 -13.99 6.89 -11.29
C LEU A 43 -13.88 5.35 -11.39
N LEU A 44 -13.10 4.83 -12.33
CA LEU A 44 -12.89 3.38 -12.47
C LEU A 44 -12.24 2.78 -11.23
N TYR A 45 -11.23 3.44 -10.67
CA TYR A 45 -10.59 3.03 -9.42
C TYR A 45 -11.61 2.91 -8.27
N LEU A 46 -12.47 3.92 -8.07
CA LEU A 46 -13.50 3.89 -7.03
C LEU A 46 -14.50 2.75 -7.24
N ILE A 47 -14.91 2.49 -8.49
CA ILE A 47 -15.79 1.36 -8.82
C ILE A 47 -15.10 0.04 -8.43
N PHE A 48 -13.86 -0.18 -8.85
CA PHE A 48 -13.13 -1.41 -8.54
C PHE A 48 -12.80 -1.55 -7.05
N LEU A 49 -12.53 -0.45 -6.35
CA LEU A 49 -12.30 -0.46 -4.92
C LEU A 49 -13.52 -1.01 -4.15
N VAL A 50 -14.73 -0.59 -4.55
CA VAL A 50 -15.98 -1.07 -3.95
C VAL A 50 -16.32 -2.49 -4.40
N MET A 51 -16.17 -2.78 -5.70
CA MET A 51 -16.56 -4.08 -6.27
C MET A 51 -15.59 -5.20 -5.90
N LEU A 52 -14.28 -4.93 -5.93
CA LEU A 52 -13.24 -5.93 -5.70
C LEU A 52 -12.61 -5.80 -4.31
N GLY A 53 -12.13 -4.61 -3.98
CA GLY A 53 -11.34 -4.37 -2.77
C GLY A 53 -12.12 -4.61 -1.49
N LEU A 54 -13.28 -4.00 -1.35
CA LEU A 54 -14.11 -4.09 -0.14
C LEU A 54 -14.54 -5.54 0.21
N PRO A 55 -15.06 -6.37 -0.71
CA PRO A 55 -15.40 -7.76 -0.40
C PRO A 55 -14.19 -8.59 0.02
N ILE A 56 -13.05 -8.47 -0.68
CA ILE A 56 -11.86 -9.25 -0.38
C ILE A 56 -11.25 -8.84 0.96
N MET A 57 -11.17 -7.53 1.27
CA MET A 57 -10.77 -7.05 2.59
C MET A 57 -11.64 -7.64 3.70
N THR A 58 -12.96 -7.65 3.50
CA THR A 58 -13.90 -8.23 4.45
C THR A 58 -13.66 -9.73 4.67
N MET A 59 -13.28 -10.46 3.61
CA MET A 59 -12.91 -11.88 3.70
C MET A 59 -11.61 -12.08 4.47
N GLU A 60 -10.56 -11.31 4.18
CA GLU A 60 -9.30 -11.39 4.92
C GLU A 60 -9.50 -11.14 6.42
N PHE A 61 -10.21 -10.08 6.80
CA PHE A 61 -10.55 -9.81 8.20
C PHE A 61 -11.34 -10.96 8.83
N SER A 62 -12.32 -11.52 8.11
CA SER A 62 -13.16 -12.61 8.63
C SER A 62 -12.35 -13.87 8.88
N VAL A 63 -11.45 -14.24 7.96
CA VAL A 63 -10.54 -15.37 8.13
C VAL A 63 -9.63 -15.17 9.34
N GLY A 64 -9.04 -13.97 9.47
CA GLY A 64 -8.19 -13.61 10.61
C GLY A 64 -8.93 -13.70 11.94
N ARG A 65 -10.14 -13.13 12.03
CA ARG A 65 -10.95 -13.14 13.26
C ARG A 65 -11.41 -14.53 13.65
N ALA A 66 -11.83 -15.35 12.69
CA ALA A 66 -12.22 -16.74 12.93
C ALA A 66 -11.04 -17.60 13.40
N ALA A 67 -9.88 -17.44 12.75
CA ALA A 67 -8.71 -18.23 13.07
C ALA A 67 -8.02 -17.80 14.38
N ARG A 68 -7.98 -16.50 14.69
CA ARG A 68 -7.16 -15.94 15.79
C ARG A 68 -5.70 -16.35 15.68
N LYS A 69 -5.18 -16.42 14.45
CA LYS A 69 -3.81 -16.82 14.11
C LYS A 69 -3.26 -15.91 13.01
N SER A 70 -1.94 -15.94 12.83
CA SER A 70 -1.29 -15.30 11.68
C SER A 70 -1.67 -16.02 10.37
N PRO A 71 -1.46 -15.41 9.20
CA PRO A 71 -1.76 -16.01 7.90
C PRO A 71 -1.24 -17.44 7.73
N VAL A 72 -0.02 -17.70 8.22
CA VAL A 72 0.63 -19.03 8.10
C VAL A 72 -0.17 -20.15 8.78
N LEU A 73 -0.79 -19.86 9.93
CA LEU A 73 -1.56 -20.87 10.69
C LEU A 73 -3.07 -20.71 10.53
N ALA A 74 -3.56 -19.58 10.01
CA ALA A 74 -4.99 -19.31 9.90
C ALA A 74 -5.67 -20.31 8.95
N TYR A 75 -5.07 -20.55 7.79
CA TYR A 75 -5.58 -21.51 6.82
C TYR A 75 -5.62 -22.93 7.38
N GLN A 76 -4.52 -23.38 8.01
CA GLN A 76 -4.47 -24.73 8.62
C GLN A 76 -5.58 -24.95 9.65
N LYS A 77 -5.98 -23.90 10.36
CA LYS A 77 -7.03 -23.99 11.38
C LYS A 77 -8.44 -24.07 10.78
N LEU A 78 -8.66 -23.45 9.63
CA LEU A 78 -10.00 -23.28 9.04
C LEU A 78 -10.25 -24.16 7.82
N GLU A 79 -9.21 -24.68 7.19
CA GLU A 79 -9.32 -25.49 5.99
C GLU A 79 -9.93 -26.88 6.28
N PRO A 80 -10.65 -27.48 5.31
CA PRO A 80 -11.08 -28.86 5.40
C PRO A 80 -9.91 -29.84 5.46
N ALA A 81 -10.08 -30.95 6.20
CA ALA A 81 -9.07 -31.98 6.32
C ALA A 81 -8.60 -32.48 4.94
N GLY A 82 -7.29 -32.60 4.74
CA GLY A 82 -6.68 -33.05 3.49
C GLY A 82 -6.58 -32.00 2.38
N SER A 83 -7.02 -30.76 2.61
CA SER A 83 -6.84 -29.66 1.66
C SER A 83 -5.43 -29.05 1.78
N LYS A 84 -5.07 -28.16 0.83
CA LYS A 84 -3.75 -27.53 0.76
C LYS A 84 -3.81 -25.99 0.78
N TRP A 85 -4.87 -25.40 1.31
CA TRP A 85 -5.02 -23.95 1.37
C TRP A 85 -3.95 -23.27 2.23
N HIS A 86 -3.40 -23.97 3.22
CA HIS A 86 -2.31 -23.49 4.07
C HIS A 86 -1.06 -23.10 3.28
N ILE A 87 -0.83 -23.61 2.06
CA ILE A 87 0.28 -23.20 1.20
C ILE A 87 0.23 -21.69 0.95
N HIS A 88 -0.99 -21.13 0.77
CA HIS A 88 -1.13 -19.68 0.57
C HIS A 88 -0.64 -18.88 1.77
N GLY A 89 -0.81 -19.37 2.99
CA GLY A 89 -0.26 -18.70 4.18
C GLY A 89 1.26 -18.52 4.10
N ILE A 90 1.99 -19.50 3.56
CA ILE A 90 3.43 -19.41 3.34
C ILE A 90 3.75 -18.44 2.19
N VAL A 91 3.00 -18.52 1.09
CA VAL A 91 3.18 -17.60 -0.06
C VAL A 91 2.94 -16.15 0.38
N ALA A 92 1.89 -15.89 1.16
CA ALA A 92 1.60 -14.58 1.73
C ALA A 92 2.75 -14.10 2.64
N PHE A 93 3.31 -14.98 3.45
CA PHE A 93 4.44 -14.66 4.32
C PHE A 93 5.70 -14.26 3.53
N ILE A 94 6.04 -15.01 2.46
CA ILE A 94 7.12 -14.65 1.54
C ILE A 94 6.82 -13.33 0.83
N GLY A 95 5.57 -13.13 0.42
CA GLY A 95 5.11 -11.88 -0.22
C GLY A 95 5.33 -10.64 0.65
N ASN A 96 5.17 -10.77 1.98
CA ASN A 96 5.47 -9.67 2.91
C ASN A 96 6.97 -9.32 2.94
N TYR A 97 7.87 -10.30 2.84
CA TYR A 97 9.31 -10.01 2.73
C TYR A 97 9.64 -9.35 1.40
N LEU A 98 9.13 -9.87 0.28
CA LEU A 98 9.34 -9.27 -1.04
C LEU A 98 8.85 -7.81 -1.07
N LEU A 99 7.67 -7.54 -0.47
CA LEU A 99 7.18 -6.17 -0.34
C LEU A 99 8.16 -5.31 0.46
N MET A 100 8.66 -5.79 1.59
CA MET A 100 9.54 -5.00 2.45
C MET A 100 10.94 -4.79 1.86
N MET A 101 11.41 -5.63 0.93
CA MET A 101 12.70 -5.47 0.27
C MET A 101 12.82 -4.12 -0.45
N PHE A 102 11.81 -3.74 -1.22
CA PHE A 102 11.81 -2.43 -1.91
C PHE A 102 11.12 -1.33 -1.11
N TYR A 103 10.07 -1.66 -0.36
CA TYR A 103 9.25 -0.65 0.32
C TYR A 103 10.02 0.09 1.43
N THR A 104 10.90 -0.61 2.17
CA THR A 104 11.78 0.01 3.16
C THR A 104 12.81 0.93 2.53
N THR A 105 13.32 0.58 1.34
CA THR A 105 14.25 1.42 0.57
C THR A 105 13.55 2.70 0.11
N VAL A 106 12.34 2.60 -0.47
CA VAL A 106 11.57 3.76 -0.91
C VAL A 106 11.13 4.65 0.27
N THR A 107 10.76 4.03 1.41
CA THR A 107 10.48 4.78 2.63
C THR A 107 11.72 5.55 3.11
N GLY A 108 12.90 4.95 2.98
CA GLY A 108 14.17 5.61 3.24
C GLY A 108 14.42 6.81 2.34
N TRP A 109 14.05 6.74 1.04
CA TRP A 109 14.13 7.91 0.14
C TRP A 109 13.24 9.06 0.60
N MET A 110 12.02 8.77 1.09
CA MET A 110 11.12 9.81 1.61
C MET A 110 11.72 10.53 2.82
N LEU A 111 12.32 9.78 3.75
CA LEU A 111 13.01 10.35 4.92
C LEU A 111 14.25 11.15 4.51
N HIS A 112 15.02 10.67 3.55
CA HIS A 112 16.17 11.42 3.02
C HIS A 112 15.74 12.73 2.38
N TYR A 113 14.68 12.73 1.59
CA TYR A 113 14.14 13.96 0.98
C TYR A 113 13.55 14.93 2.00
N PHE A 114 12.92 14.40 3.06
CA PHE A 114 12.54 15.25 4.19
C PHE A 114 13.77 15.94 4.80
N TYR A 115 14.85 15.17 5.07
CA TYR A 115 16.10 15.74 5.58
C TYR A 115 16.70 16.79 4.63
N LEU A 116 16.81 16.49 3.34
CA LEU A 116 17.32 17.43 2.34
C LEU A 116 16.51 18.73 2.27
N THR A 117 15.18 18.61 2.35
CA THR A 117 14.29 19.78 2.27
C THR A 117 14.39 20.62 3.54
N VAL A 118 14.35 20.02 4.73
CA VAL A 118 14.51 20.75 6.01
C VAL A 118 15.84 21.45 6.11
N THR A 119 16.90 20.85 5.57
CA THR A 119 18.25 21.46 5.58
C THR A 119 18.46 22.49 4.46
N GLY A 120 17.47 22.72 3.59
CA GLY A 120 17.55 23.71 2.51
C GLY A 120 18.43 23.28 1.33
N ARG A 121 18.71 21.98 1.17
CA ARG A 121 19.61 21.47 0.12
C ARG A 121 19.10 21.75 -1.30
N PHE A 122 17.81 21.95 -1.48
CA PHE A 122 17.20 22.26 -2.77
C PHE A 122 17.17 23.75 -3.08
N GLU A 123 17.39 24.65 -2.10
CA GLU A 123 17.29 26.09 -2.30
C GLU A 123 18.29 26.58 -3.35
N GLY A 124 17.77 27.31 -4.35
CA GLY A 124 18.58 27.86 -5.43
C GLY A 124 19.01 26.88 -6.52
N LEU A 125 18.63 25.60 -6.44
CA LEU A 125 18.88 24.66 -7.51
C LEU A 125 17.88 24.87 -8.66
N ASP A 126 18.37 24.74 -9.88
CA ASP A 126 17.54 24.61 -11.08
C ASP A 126 17.08 23.15 -11.27
N SER A 127 16.36 22.87 -12.37
CA SER A 127 15.81 21.53 -12.64
C SER A 127 16.91 20.48 -12.81
N ASP A 128 18.05 20.85 -13.37
CA ASP A 128 19.18 19.93 -13.59
C ASP A 128 19.87 19.64 -12.24
N GLY A 129 20.02 20.64 -11.37
CA GLY A 129 20.54 20.45 -10.03
C GLY A 129 19.66 19.55 -9.15
N VAL A 130 18.35 19.66 -9.25
CA VAL A 130 17.43 18.76 -8.54
C VAL A 130 17.51 17.34 -9.09
N LEU A 131 17.61 17.18 -10.41
CA LEU A 131 17.83 15.88 -11.07
C LEU A 131 19.14 15.23 -10.61
N ASP A 132 20.22 16.03 -10.50
CA ASP A 132 21.52 15.55 -10.03
C ASP A 132 21.47 15.06 -8.57
N VAL A 133 20.74 15.74 -7.69
CA VAL A 133 20.52 15.28 -6.31
C VAL A 133 19.84 13.91 -6.30
N PHE A 134 18.83 13.66 -7.15
CA PHE A 134 18.15 12.38 -7.25
C PHE A 134 19.09 11.29 -7.80
N ASN A 135 19.78 11.55 -8.88
CA ASN A 135 20.73 10.61 -9.49
C ASN A 135 21.90 10.28 -8.54
N THR A 136 22.40 11.29 -7.83
CA THR A 136 23.43 11.10 -6.80
C THR A 136 22.95 10.18 -5.68
N MET A 137 21.72 10.36 -5.21
CA MET A 137 21.13 9.45 -4.20
C MET A 137 21.08 8.02 -4.73
N LEU A 138 20.62 7.79 -5.96
CA LEU A 138 20.49 6.44 -6.55
C LEU A 138 21.84 5.77 -6.78
N THR A 139 22.88 6.55 -7.15
CA THR A 139 24.23 6.02 -7.42
C THR A 139 25.10 5.86 -6.17
N GLN A 140 24.69 6.41 -5.04
CA GLN A 140 25.40 6.30 -3.76
C GLN A 140 24.71 5.30 -2.81
N PRO A 141 25.07 4.00 -2.86
CA PRO A 141 24.41 2.97 -2.08
C PRO A 141 24.49 3.21 -0.56
N VAL A 142 25.53 3.87 -0.07
CA VAL A 142 25.72 4.16 1.35
C VAL A 142 24.59 5.04 1.89
N ILE A 143 24.17 6.07 1.13
CA ILE A 143 23.07 6.96 1.53
C ILE A 143 21.77 6.17 1.59
N MET A 144 21.48 5.39 0.56
CA MET A 144 20.25 4.58 0.50
C MET A 144 20.22 3.52 1.62
N ILE A 145 21.34 2.82 1.86
CA ILE A 145 21.46 1.84 2.96
C ILE A 145 21.23 2.52 4.30
N PHE A 146 21.84 3.66 4.55
CA PHE A 146 21.68 4.37 5.83
C PHE A 146 20.21 4.65 6.13
N TRP A 147 19.49 5.27 5.20
CA TRP A 147 18.08 5.61 5.44
C TRP A 147 17.17 4.39 5.48
N MET A 148 17.42 3.37 4.66
CA MET A 148 16.72 2.09 4.72
C MET A 148 16.93 1.40 6.08
N VAL A 149 18.16 1.37 6.58
CA VAL A 149 18.47 0.81 7.91
C VAL A 149 17.77 1.57 9.03
N VAL A 150 17.72 2.91 8.95
CA VAL A 150 16.95 3.75 9.90
C VAL A 150 15.48 3.33 9.93
N VAL A 151 14.85 3.17 8.77
CA VAL A 151 13.46 2.73 8.65
C VAL A 151 13.25 1.35 9.29
N VAL A 152 14.12 0.38 8.96
CA VAL A 152 13.99 -0.99 9.46
C VAL A 152 14.22 -1.07 10.96
N VAL A 153 15.26 -0.41 11.47
CA VAL A 153 15.60 -0.44 12.89
C VAL A 153 14.51 0.23 13.73
N VAL A 154 14.06 1.43 13.34
CA VAL A 154 13.01 2.15 14.06
C VAL A 154 11.69 1.37 14.00
N GLY A 155 11.31 0.87 12.82
CA GLY A 155 10.07 0.09 12.64
C GLY A 155 10.07 -1.19 13.48
N MET A 156 11.16 -1.99 13.42
CA MET A 156 11.26 -3.23 14.19
C MET A 156 11.37 -2.98 15.70
N PHE A 157 12.01 -1.89 16.12
CA PHE A 157 12.02 -1.48 17.52
C PHE A 157 10.60 -1.18 18.03
N ILE A 158 9.80 -0.44 17.27
CA ILE A 158 8.41 -0.14 17.62
C ILE A 158 7.59 -1.42 17.74
N VAL A 159 7.62 -2.30 16.72
CA VAL A 159 6.89 -3.57 16.70
C VAL A 159 7.34 -4.50 17.82
N SER A 160 8.62 -4.49 18.20
CA SER A 160 9.15 -5.31 19.29
C SER A 160 8.57 -4.98 20.66
N ARG A 161 8.02 -3.76 20.84
CA ARG A 161 7.39 -3.30 22.09
C ARG A 161 5.99 -3.87 22.32
N GLY A 162 5.44 -4.60 21.33
CA GLY A 162 4.11 -5.22 21.40
C GLY A 162 3.03 -4.43 20.66
N LEU A 163 1.85 -5.01 20.64
CA LEU A 163 0.74 -4.49 19.85
C LEU A 163 0.24 -3.13 20.39
N GLU A 164 0.05 -3.03 21.70
CA GLU A 164 -0.51 -1.83 22.32
C GLU A 164 0.53 -0.71 22.49
N ALA A 165 1.60 -0.96 23.25
CA ALA A 165 2.58 0.05 23.60
C ALA A 165 3.45 0.49 22.41
N GLY A 166 3.65 -0.39 21.43
CA GLY A 166 4.41 -0.12 20.21
C GLY A 166 3.49 0.31 19.07
N LEU A 167 2.84 -0.66 18.45
CA LEU A 167 2.14 -0.46 17.17
C LEU A 167 0.94 0.49 17.30
N GLU A 168 -0.01 0.23 18.23
CA GLU A 168 -1.27 0.99 18.30
C GLU A 168 -1.04 2.48 18.62
N ASN A 169 -0.23 2.77 19.63
CA ASN A 169 -0.01 4.16 20.07
C ASN A 169 0.78 4.96 19.02
N ILE A 170 1.83 4.37 18.44
CA ILE A 170 2.64 5.07 17.43
C ILE A 170 1.85 5.28 16.15
N THR A 171 1.11 4.26 15.67
CA THR A 171 0.30 4.39 14.46
C THR A 171 -0.79 5.44 14.63
N LYS A 172 -1.43 5.56 15.80
CA LYS A 172 -2.40 6.64 16.08
C LYS A 172 -1.77 8.02 15.88
N ILE A 173 -0.59 8.25 16.45
CA ILE A 173 0.11 9.54 16.33
C ILE A 173 0.47 9.81 14.87
N VAL A 174 1.09 8.85 14.20
CA VAL A 174 1.52 8.95 12.80
C VAL A 174 0.32 9.23 11.90
N MET A 175 -0.78 8.50 12.05
CA MET A 175 -1.97 8.65 11.20
C MET A 175 -2.69 9.99 11.44
N VAL A 176 -2.85 10.41 12.68
CA VAL A 176 -3.48 11.72 12.98
C VAL A 176 -2.61 12.87 12.44
N THR A 177 -1.30 12.81 12.64
CA THR A 177 -0.38 13.82 12.11
C THR A 177 -0.40 13.85 10.58
N LEU A 178 -0.40 12.67 9.94
CA LEU A 178 -0.53 12.53 8.49
C LEU A 178 -1.79 13.22 7.97
N LEU A 179 -2.96 12.96 8.57
CA LEU A 179 -4.22 13.57 8.15
C LEU A 179 -4.22 15.09 8.32
N VAL A 180 -3.66 15.60 9.42
CA VAL A 180 -3.57 17.05 9.67
C VAL A 180 -2.66 17.72 8.63
N VAL A 181 -1.46 17.19 8.42
CA VAL A 181 -0.49 17.75 7.45
C VAL A 181 -1.07 17.72 6.04
N MET A 182 -1.73 16.61 5.67
CA MET A 182 -2.36 16.47 4.37
C MET A 182 -3.47 17.49 4.12
N ILE A 183 -4.32 17.77 5.12
CA ILE A 183 -5.37 18.79 5.01
C ILE A 183 -4.75 20.19 4.83
N ILE A 184 -3.68 20.50 5.57
CA ILE A 184 -2.96 21.77 5.42
C ILE A 184 -2.41 21.93 4.00
N LEU A 185 -1.77 20.88 3.46
CA LEU A 185 -1.24 20.88 2.10
C LEU A 185 -2.34 21.02 1.05
N ALA A 186 -3.48 20.34 1.21
CA ALA A 186 -4.61 20.43 0.30
C ALA A 186 -5.22 21.84 0.28
N ILE A 187 -5.39 22.44 1.46
CA ILE A 187 -5.88 23.83 1.56
C ILE A 187 -4.91 24.76 0.82
N ASN A 188 -3.60 24.65 1.04
CA ASN A 188 -2.62 25.46 0.33
C ASN A 188 -2.71 25.28 -1.20
N SER A 189 -2.93 24.06 -1.68
CA SER A 189 -3.00 23.75 -3.11
C SER A 189 -4.17 24.44 -3.82
N PHE A 190 -5.27 24.71 -3.14
CA PHE A 190 -6.42 25.42 -3.72
C PHE A 190 -6.17 26.90 -4.03
N PHE A 191 -5.16 27.51 -3.41
CA PHE A 191 -4.77 28.90 -3.67
C PHE A 191 -3.75 29.05 -4.82
N LEU A 192 -3.33 27.94 -5.44
CA LEU A 192 -2.41 27.96 -6.58
C LEU A 192 -3.13 28.43 -7.85
N LYS A 193 -2.42 29.14 -8.74
CA LYS A 193 -3.00 29.74 -9.96
C LYS A 193 -3.63 28.70 -10.92
N GLY A 194 -3.00 27.52 -11.06
CA GLY A 194 -3.50 26.41 -11.89
C GLY A 194 -4.46 25.46 -11.17
N ALA A 195 -4.92 25.78 -9.96
CA ALA A 195 -5.74 24.89 -9.16
C ALA A 195 -7.03 24.46 -9.88
N ALA A 196 -7.73 25.39 -10.50
CA ALA A 196 -9.00 25.09 -11.20
C ALA A 196 -8.81 24.10 -12.35
N GLU A 197 -7.76 24.25 -13.15
CA GLU A 197 -7.44 23.34 -14.27
C GLU A 197 -7.00 21.98 -13.78
N GLY A 198 -6.13 21.92 -12.76
CA GLY A 198 -5.69 20.68 -12.13
C GLY A 198 -6.85 19.91 -11.51
N LEU A 199 -7.75 20.59 -10.79
CA LEU A 199 -8.95 19.96 -10.22
C LEU A 199 -9.92 19.47 -11.29
N LYS A 200 -10.11 20.25 -12.37
CA LYS A 200 -10.92 19.82 -13.52
C LYS A 200 -10.37 18.57 -14.18
N TYR A 201 -9.06 18.51 -14.40
CA TYR A 201 -8.39 17.32 -14.93
C TYR A 201 -8.59 16.11 -14.03
N TYR A 202 -8.40 16.30 -12.73
CA TYR A 202 -8.38 15.23 -11.73
C TYR A 202 -9.77 14.68 -11.40
N LEU A 203 -10.79 15.55 -11.31
CA LEU A 203 -12.10 15.15 -10.78
C LEU A 203 -13.15 14.96 -11.89
N ILE A 204 -12.99 15.57 -13.07
CA ILE A 204 -14.00 15.47 -14.13
C ILE A 204 -13.59 14.35 -15.11
N PRO A 205 -14.40 13.27 -15.20
CA PRO A 205 -14.15 12.19 -16.14
C PRO A 205 -14.18 12.68 -17.60
N ASN A 206 -13.18 12.28 -18.38
CA ASN A 206 -13.11 12.55 -19.81
C ASN A 206 -12.79 11.25 -20.58
N ILE A 207 -13.76 10.76 -21.34
CA ILE A 207 -13.66 9.48 -22.06
C ILE A 207 -12.62 9.53 -23.17
N SER A 208 -12.47 10.67 -23.88
CA SER A 208 -11.48 10.80 -24.96
C SER A 208 -10.04 10.54 -24.49
N ARG A 209 -9.71 10.92 -23.25
CA ARG A 209 -8.39 10.65 -22.67
C ARG A 209 -8.16 9.16 -22.38
N ILE A 210 -9.23 8.41 -22.08
CA ILE A 210 -9.13 6.94 -21.91
C ILE A 210 -8.79 6.28 -23.25
N GLU A 211 -9.41 6.77 -24.35
CA GLU A 211 -9.14 6.25 -25.70
C GLU A 211 -7.70 6.50 -26.12
N GLU A 212 -7.14 7.69 -25.84
CA GLU A 212 -5.73 8.03 -26.11
C GLU A 212 -4.74 7.13 -25.33
N THR A 213 -5.07 6.80 -24.09
CA THR A 213 -4.21 5.94 -23.22
C THR A 213 -4.39 4.45 -23.52
N GLY A 214 -5.52 4.07 -24.12
CA GLY A 214 -5.96 2.69 -24.33
C GLY A 214 -6.81 2.17 -23.17
N ILE A 215 -8.08 1.86 -23.49
CA ILE A 215 -9.10 1.45 -22.50
C ILE A 215 -8.64 0.29 -21.62
N GLY A 216 -7.99 -0.73 -22.22
CA GLY A 216 -7.48 -1.89 -21.49
C GLY A 216 -6.46 -1.51 -20.40
N ASN A 217 -5.52 -0.63 -20.71
CA ASN A 217 -4.48 -0.17 -19.78
C ASN A 217 -5.07 0.61 -18.61
N VAL A 218 -6.07 1.46 -18.88
CA VAL A 218 -6.74 2.25 -17.83
C VAL A 218 -7.54 1.35 -16.89
N ILE A 219 -8.28 0.38 -17.43
CA ILE A 219 -9.07 -0.58 -16.65
C ILE A 219 -8.14 -1.43 -15.77
N THR A 220 -7.11 -2.07 -16.35
CA THR A 220 -6.18 -2.91 -15.57
C THR A 220 -5.38 -2.12 -14.55
N GLY A 221 -4.95 -0.91 -14.92
CA GLY A 221 -4.28 0.01 -14.00
C GLY A 221 -5.15 0.38 -12.81
N ALA A 222 -6.41 0.73 -13.02
CA ALA A 222 -7.36 1.09 -11.95
C ALA A 222 -7.65 -0.09 -11.02
N MET A 223 -7.75 -1.30 -11.58
CA MET A 223 -7.98 -2.52 -10.79
C MET A 223 -6.75 -2.92 -9.98
N ASN A 224 -5.57 -2.94 -10.58
CA ASN A 224 -4.32 -3.21 -9.86
C ASN A 224 -4.11 -2.19 -8.74
N GLN A 225 -4.44 -0.92 -8.98
CA GLN A 225 -4.40 0.11 -7.96
C GLN A 225 -5.35 -0.18 -6.79
N ALA A 226 -6.56 -0.70 -7.05
CA ALA A 226 -7.52 -1.06 -6.01
C ALA A 226 -7.03 -2.21 -5.11
N PHE A 227 -6.31 -3.20 -5.66
CA PHE A 227 -5.67 -4.25 -4.85
C PHE A 227 -4.46 -3.74 -4.08
N PHE A 228 -3.62 -2.94 -4.75
CA PHE A 228 -2.39 -2.43 -4.16
C PHE A 228 -2.67 -1.49 -2.99
N THR A 229 -3.60 -0.54 -3.15
CA THR A 229 -3.91 0.46 -2.11
C THR A 229 -4.39 -0.17 -0.80
N LEU A 230 -5.16 -1.27 -0.88
CA LEU A 230 -5.68 -1.98 0.30
C LEU A 230 -4.75 -3.09 0.81
N SER A 231 -3.58 -3.29 0.21
CA SER A 231 -2.60 -4.34 0.58
C SER A 231 -3.23 -5.74 0.67
N LEU A 232 -4.14 -6.08 -0.27
CA LEU A 232 -4.88 -7.34 -0.26
C LEU A 232 -4.05 -8.51 -0.82
N GLY A 233 -4.37 -9.73 -0.38
CA GLY A 233 -3.76 -10.96 -0.91
C GLY A 233 -2.54 -11.47 -0.13
N ILE A 234 -1.88 -10.65 0.68
CA ILE A 234 -0.69 -11.02 1.48
C ILE A 234 -1.00 -11.24 2.97
N GLY A 235 -2.27 -11.24 3.35
CA GLY A 235 -2.68 -11.47 4.73
C GLY A 235 -2.42 -10.31 5.69
N ALA A 236 -2.16 -9.12 5.18
CA ALA A 236 -1.98 -7.93 6.00
C ALA A 236 -3.28 -7.57 6.74
N MET A 237 -4.41 -7.64 6.07
CA MET A 237 -5.72 -7.42 6.72
C MET A 237 -6.13 -8.61 7.61
N LEU A 238 -5.73 -9.84 7.26
CA LEU A 238 -5.98 -11.02 8.08
C LEU A 238 -5.34 -10.88 9.48
N ILE A 239 -4.09 -10.41 9.56
CA ILE A 239 -3.42 -10.28 10.86
C ILE A 239 -4.18 -9.34 11.77
N PHE A 240 -4.65 -8.18 11.27
CA PHE A 240 -5.44 -7.23 12.05
C PHE A 240 -6.81 -7.79 12.42
N GLY A 241 -7.46 -8.52 11.50
CA GLY A 241 -8.67 -9.28 11.80
C GLY A 241 -8.49 -10.24 12.98
N SER A 242 -7.29 -10.83 13.16
CA SER A 242 -7.01 -11.73 14.28
C SER A 242 -6.97 -11.05 15.65
N TYR A 243 -6.85 -9.71 15.70
CA TYR A 243 -6.76 -8.90 16.92
C TYR A 243 -8.08 -8.27 17.34
N ILE A 244 -9.09 -8.23 16.42
CA ILE A 244 -10.37 -7.57 16.71
C ILE A 244 -11.31 -8.47 17.53
N SER A 245 -12.17 -7.83 18.34
CA SER A 245 -13.27 -8.50 19.08
C SER A 245 -14.43 -8.90 18.15
N ASN A 246 -15.43 -9.58 18.71
CA ASN A 246 -16.62 -10.01 17.97
C ASN A 246 -17.77 -8.98 17.99
N ASP A 247 -17.54 -7.78 18.53
CA ASP A 247 -18.60 -6.80 18.81
C ASP A 247 -19.08 -6.08 17.54
N ARG A 248 -18.28 -6.11 16.45
CA ARG A 248 -18.57 -5.42 15.20
C ARG A 248 -18.53 -6.36 14.00
N SER A 249 -19.37 -6.05 13.00
CA SER A 249 -19.39 -6.78 11.73
C SER A 249 -18.18 -6.41 10.89
N MET A 250 -17.60 -7.40 10.19
CA MET A 250 -16.40 -7.17 9.38
C MET A 250 -16.67 -6.28 8.17
N LEU A 251 -17.86 -6.35 7.57
CA LEU A 251 -18.21 -5.46 6.46
C LEU A 251 -18.24 -3.99 6.92
N GLY A 252 -18.80 -3.69 8.09
CA GLY A 252 -18.85 -2.33 8.63
C GLY A 252 -17.45 -1.74 8.88
N GLU A 253 -16.56 -2.54 9.45
CA GLU A 253 -15.17 -2.13 9.68
C GLU A 253 -14.40 -1.96 8.36
N SER A 254 -14.58 -2.87 7.41
CA SER A 254 -13.97 -2.77 6.06
C SER A 254 -14.40 -1.50 5.33
N VAL A 255 -15.70 -1.15 5.38
CA VAL A 255 -16.21 0.10 4.79
C VAL A 255 -15.55 1.32 5.42
N THR A 256 -15.40 1.34 6.74
CA THR A 256 -14.74 2.47 7.42
C THR A 256 -13.29 2.64 7.00
N ILE A 257 -12.55 1.53 6.86
CA ILE A 257 -11.14 1.56 6.42
C ILE A 257 -11.03 1.98 4.96
N VAL A 258 -11.87 1.44 4.08
CA VAL A 258 -11.90 1.82 2.65
C VAL A 258 -12.23 3.31 2.48
N ILE A 259 -13.13 3.87 3.27
CA ILE A 259 -13.43 5.32 3.24
C ILE A 259 -12.21 6.14 3.63
N LEU A 260 -11.48 5.75 4.68
CA LEU A 260 -10.26 6.45 5.10
C LEU A 260 -9.14 6.35 4.06
N ASP A 261 -8.94 5.17 3.50
CA ASP A 261 -7.97 4.94 2.42
C ASP A 261 -8.29 5.80 1.19
N THR A 262 -9.54 5.77 0.74
CA THR A 262 -10.04 6.58 -0.38
C THR A 262 -9.89 8.07 -0.11
N PHE A 263 -10.20 8.52 1.11
CA PHE A 263 -10.04 9.92 1.48
C PHE A 263 -8.59 10.37 1.31
N VAL A 264 -7.62 9.59 1.77
CA VAL A 264 -6.19 9.93 1.61
C VAL A 264 -5.78 9.90 0.13
N ALA A 265 -6.20 8.91 -0.65
CA ALA A 265 -5.91 8.84 -2.08
C ALA A 265 -6.46 10.08 -2.82
N ILE A 266 -7.72 10.42 -2.59
CA ILE A 266 -8.37 11.58 -3.24
C ILE A 266 -7.68 12.89 -2.82
N VAL A 267 -7.40 13.09 -1.53
CA VAL A 267 -6.75 14.34 -1.08
C VAL A 267 -5.32 14.44 -1.56
N SER A 268 -4.60 13.32 -1.73
CA SER A 268 -3.26 13.33 -2.35
C SER A 268 -3.31 13.88 -3.79
N GLY A 269 -4.32 13.50 -4.57
CA GLY A 269 -4.55 14.09 -5.89
C GLY A 269 -4.90 15.59 -5.81
N LEU A 270 -5.70 16.02 -4.83
CA LEU A 270 -6.01 17.43 -4.60
C LEU A 270 -4.76 18.26 -4.25
N ILE A 271 -3.73 17.65 -3.70
CA ILE A 271 -2.43 18.30 -3.44
C ILE A 271 -1.60 18.38 -4.73
N ILE A 272 -1.48 17.28 -5.44
CA ILE A 272 -0.51 17.11 -6.53
C ILE A 272 -0.99 17.77 -7.84
N PHE A 273 -2.24 17.54 -8.28
CA PHE A 273 -2.69 18.05 -9.58
C PHE A 273 -2.75 19.58 -9.68
N PRO A 274 -3.26 20.34 -8.69
CA PRO A 274 -3.15 21.79 -8.71
C PRO A 274 -1.71 22.28 -8.84
N ALA A 275 -0.78 21.65 -8.16
CA ALA A 275 0.63 22.03 -8.18
C ALA A 275 1.25 21.74 -9.57
N THR A 276 1.02 20.55 -10.15
CA THR A 276 1.58 20.19 -11.47
C THR A 276 1.06 21.10 -12.58
N PHE A 277 -0.23 21.45 -12.58
CA PHE A 277 -0.82 22.37 -13.55
C PHE A 277 -0.35 23.82 -13.37
N THR A 278 -0.14 24.26 -12.13
CA THR A 278 0.38 25.62 -11.85
C THR A 278 1.79 25.81 -12.40
N TYR A 279 2.62 24.77 -12.32
CA TYR A 279 4.05 24.86 -12.66
C TYR A 279 4.41 24.18 -14.00
N GLY A 280 3.39 23.72 -14.75
CA GLY A 280 3.56 23.17 -16.10
C GLY A 280 4.35 21.87 -16.13
N VAL A 281 4.07 20.96 -15.19
CA VAL A 281 4.80 19.72 -15.02
C VAL A 281 4.01 18.51 -15.51
N ASP A 282 4.71 17.57 -16.17
CA ASP A 282 4.12 16.33 -16.66
C ASP A 282 3.71 15.41 -15.49
N GLN A 283 2.43 15.06 -15.46
CA GLN A 283 1.81 14.20 -14.43
C GLN A 283 2.16 12.71 -14.61
N THR A 284 2.77 12.33 -15.75
CA THR A 284 3.07 10.93 -16.09
C THR A 284 4.48 10.48 -15.70
N SER A 285 5.23 11.31 -14.99
CA SER A 285 6.68 11.13 -14.77
C SER A 285 7.09 10.06 -13.74
N GLY A 286 6.16 9.26 -13.20
CA GLY A 286 6.49 8.15 -12.27
C GLY A 286 7.19 8.62 -10.98
N PRO A 287 8.28 7.93 -10.55
CA PRO A 287 9.08 8.35 -9.39
C PRO A 287 9.65 9.75 -9.52
N ALA A 288 10.00 10.18 -10.74
CA ALA A 288 10.49 11.51 -11.01
C ALA A 288 9.49 12.61 -10.61
N LEU A 289 8.18 12.34 -10.65
CA LEU A 289 7.16 13.28 -10.20
C LEU A 289 7.40 13.73 -8.76
N ILE A 290 7.69 12.81 -7.85
CA ILE A 290 7.86 13.13 -6.43
C ILE A 290 9.27 13.62 -6.12
N PHE A 291 10.28 12.98 -6.68
CA PHE A 291 11.67 13.23 -6.27
C PHE A 291 12.39 14.28 -7.12
N ILE A 292 11.86 14.64 -8.28
CA ILE A 292 12.44 15.66 -9.15
C ILE A 292 11.47 16.83 -9.29
N THR A 293 10.24 16.55 -9.69
CA THR A 293 9.26 17.56 -10.05
C THR A 293 8.77 18.36 -8.86
N LEU A 294 8.35 17.71 -7.76
CA LEU A 294 7.84 18.42 -6.60
C LEU A 294 8.91 19.26 -5.89
N PRO A 295 10.17 18.83 -5.71
CA PRO A 295 11.22 19.73 -5.24
C PRO A 295 11.42 20.97 -6.12
N ASN A 296 11.36 20.82 -7.45
CA ASN A 296 11.40 21.97 -8.38
C ASN A 296 10.22 22.93 -8.19
N ILE A 297 9.02 22.38 -7.91
CA ILE A 297 7.82 23.18 -7.61
C ILE A 297 8.04 23.94 -6.31
N PHE A 298 8.47 23.26 -5.24
CA PHE A 298 8.71 23.89 -3.95
C PHE A 298 9.77 25.00 -4.04
N ASN A 299 10.82 24.85 -4.86
CA ASN A 299 11.81 25.90 -5.09
C ASN A 299 11.23 27.19 -5.70
N LYS A 300 10.13 27.08 -6.46
CA LYS A 300 9.44 28.21 -7.09
C LYS A 300 8.33 28.80 -6.21
N MET A 301 7.96 28.13 -5.11
CA MET A 301 6.89 28.57 -4.22
C MET A 301 7.39 29.50 -3.12
N PRO A 302 6.61 30.54 -2.70
CA PRO A 302 6.84 31.23 -1.44
C PRO A 302 6.81 30.22 -0.28
N LEU A 303 7.79 30.27 0.62
CA LEU A 303 7.97 29.33 1.73
C LEU A 303 8.10 27.86 1.26
N GLY A 304 8.67 27.64 0.08
CA GLY A 304 8.74 26.31 -0.53
C GLY A 304 9.46 25.26 0.33
N ARG A 305 10.50 25.67 1.09
CA ARG A 305 11.16 24.81 2.07
C ARG A 305 10.20 24.30 3.15
N LEU A 306 9.29 25.14 3.64
CA LEU A 306 8.28 24.75 4.63
C LEU A 306 7.27 23.77 4.02
N TRP A 307 6.73 24.10 2.85
CA TRP A 307 5.76 23.25 2.15
C TRP A 307 6.35 21.91 1.72
N GLY A 308 7.57 21.92 1.20
CA GLY A 308 8.29 20.70 0.86
C GLY A 308 8.59 19.81 2.08
N SER A 309 8.96 20.43 3.22
CA SER A 309 9.15 19.69 4.48
C SER A 309 7.86 19.05 4.95
N PHE A 310 6.73 19.75 4.92
CA PHE A 310 5.41 19.17 5.24
C PHE A 310 5.03 18.05 4.28
N PHE A 311 5.32 18.21 2.99
CA PHE A 311 5.04 17.17 2.00
C PHE A 311 5.86 15.91 2.25
N PHE A 312 7.18 16.00 2.40
CA PHE A 312 8.01 14.83 2.58
C PHE A 312 7.85 14.17 3.95
N ILE A 313 7.51 14.89 5.02
CA ILE A 313 7.15 14.24 6.30
C ILE A 313 5.80 13.53 6.19
N PHE A 314 4.82 14.10 5.49
CA PHE A 314 3.56 13.44 5.16
C PHE A 314 3.79 12.13 4.40
N MET A 315 4.59 12.17 3.33
CA MET A 315 4.97 10.99 2.54
C MET A 315 5.69 9.94 3.39
N SER A 316 6.62 10.37 4.24
CA SER A 316 7.36 9.48 5.14
C SER A 316 6.43 8.78 6.13
N PHE A 317 5.46 9.48 6.70
CA PHE A 317 4.49 8.90 7.63
C PHE A 317 3.53 7.94 6.93
N ALA A 318 3.07 8.26 5.72
CA ALA A 318 2.26 7.35 4.93
C ALA A 318 3.01 6.04 4.62
N ALA A 319 4.25 6.14 4.16
CA ALA A 319 5.08 4.97 3.90
C ALA A 319 5.36 4.16 5.18
N PHE A 320 5.74 4.85 6.27
CA PHE A 320 6.14 4.21 7.52
C PHE A 320 4.98 3.51 8.23
N SER A 321 3.74 3.99 8.10
CA SER A 321 2.55 3.30 8.67
C SER A 321 2.35 1.92 8.05
N THR A 322 2.53 1.79 6.73
CA THR A 322 2.50 0.49 6.04
C THR A 322 3.67 -0.41 6.47
N VAL A 323 4.90 0.15 6.60
CA VAL A 323 6.06 -0.61 7.11
C VAL A 323 5.75 -1.24 8.46
N LEU A 324 5.22 -0.46 9.41
CA LEU A 324 4.87 -0.95 10.74
C LEU A 324 3.84 -2.09 10.69
N ALA A 325 2.83 -1.93 9.84
CA ALA A 325 1.76 -2.92 9.68
C ALA A 325 2.27 -4.25 9.10
N VAL A 326 3.11 -4.19 8.06
CA VAL A 326 3.69 -5.39 7.44
C VAL A 326 4.75 -6.03 8.35
N PHE A 327 5.53 -5.25 9.09
CA PHE A 327 6.44 -5.78 10.11
C PHE A 327 5.69 -6.55 11.20
N GLU A 328 4.54 -6.05 11.66
CA GLU A 328 3.69 -6.78 12.60
C GLU A 328 3.23 -8.12 12.01
N ASN A 329 2.85 -8.15 10.74
CA ASN A 329 2.47 -9.39 10.06
C ASN A 329 3.64 -10.39 10.03
N ILE A 330 4.84 -9.93 9.63
CA ILE A 330 6.06 -10.77 9.59
C ILE A 330 6.40 -11.29 10.99
N VAL A 331 6.43 -10.42 12.00
CA VAL A 331 6.78 -10.81 13.38
C VAL A 331 5.74 -11.78 13.95
N SER A 332 4.46 -11.55 13.73
CA SER A 332 3.40 -12.44 14.18
C SER A 332 3.45 -13.83 13.52
N CYS A 333 3.73 -13.89 12.21
CA CYS A 333 3.98 -15.15 11.51
C CYS A 333 5.20 -15.86 12.07
N GLY A 334 6.30 -15.14 12.28
CA GLY A 334 7.53 -15.68 12.87
C GLY A 334 7.32 -16.23 14.28
N MET A 335 6.55 -15.54 15.13
CA MET A 335 6.19 -16.03 16.47
C MET A 335 5.33 -17.31 16.41
N ASP A 336 4.34 -17.35 15.50
CA ASP A 336 3.49 -18.52 15.35
C ASP A 336 4.27 -19.75 14.85
N LEU A 337 5.25 -19.56 13.94
CA LEU A 337 6.08 -20.63 13.39
C LEU A 337 7.16 -21.12 14.37
N THR A 338 7.89 -20.19 15.01
CA THR A 338 9.09 -20.53 15.79
C THR A 338 8.82 -20.70 17.27
N LYS A 339 7.65 -20.24 17.76
CA LYS A 339 7.28 -20.19 19.19
C LYS A 339 8.22 -19.32 20.04
N LYS A 340 9.09 -18.51 19.42
CA LYS A 340 10.01 -17.59 20.10
C LYS A 340 9.30 -16.32 20.54
N SER A 341 9.94 -15.58 21.44
CA SER A 341 9.41 -14.29 21.92
C SER A 341 9.40 -13.23 20.82
N ARG A 342 8.50 -12.25 20.94
CA ARG A 342 8.38 -11.11 20.01
C ARG A 342 9.72 -10.40 19.80
N LYS A 343 10.47 -10.13 20.88
CA LYS A 343 11.77 -9.46 20.80
C LYS A 343 12.79 -10.25 19.97
N GLN A 344 12.88 -11.57 20.17
CA GLN A 344 13.79 -12.43 19.41
C GLN A 344 13.44 -12.49 17.94
N VAL A 345 12.13 -12.62 17.63
CA VAL A 345 11.64 -12.64 16.25
C VAL A 345 11.85 -11.29 15.58
N SER A 346 11.58 -10.17 16.26
CA SER A 346 11.83 -8.83 15.72
C SER A 346 13.31 -8.58 15.44
N LEU A 347 14.22 -8.98 16.34
CA LEU A 347 15.65 -8.83 16.12
C LEU A 347 16.15 -9.65 14.93
N PHE A 348 15.72 -10.91 14.82
CA PHE A 348 16.05 -11.75 13.67
C PHE A 348 15.56 -11.14 12.36
N ASN A 349 14.29 -10.71 12.31
CA ASN A 349 13.70 -10.13 11.12
C ASN A 349 14.27 -8.75 10.78
N MET A 350 14.70 -7.98 11.76
CA MET A 350 15.42 -6.71 11.52
C MET A 350 16.68 -6.96 10.67
N ILE A 351 17.51 -7.91 11.08
CA ILE A 351 18.73 -8.27 10.36
C ILE A 351 18.39 -8.85 8.98
N LEU A 352 17.45 -9.78 8.94
CA LEU A 352 17.04 -10.44 7.69
C LEU A 352 16.50 -9.44 6.66
N ILE A 353 15.64 -8.51 7.05
CA ILE A 353 15.06 -7.52 6.12
C ILE A 353 16.14 -6.55 5.63
N ILE A 354 17.06 -6.10 6.49
CA ILE A 354 18.20 -5.28 6.05
C ILE A 354 18.98 -6.00 4.96
N LEU A 355 19.33 -7.27 5.17
CA LEU A 355 20.08 -8.06 4.18
C LEU A 355 19.30 -8.28 2.90
N LEU A 356 18.01 -8.60 2.99
CA LEU A 356 17.14 -8.83 1.83
C LEU A 356 16.84 -7.55 1.04
N SER A 357 16.94 -6.36 1.64
CA SER A 357 16.74 -5.07 0.97
C SER A 357 17.99 -4.57 0.24
N LEU A 358 19.17 -5.12 0.51
CA LEU A 358 20.41 -4.72 -0.18
C LEU A 358 20.39 -4.92 -1.71
N PRO A 359 19.83 -6.02 -2.25
CA PRO A 359 19.69 -6.18 -3.69
C PRO A 359 18.92 -5.04 -4.36
N CYS A 360 17.83 -4.58 -3.74
CA CYS A 360 17.06 -3.43 -4.21
C CYS A 360 17.94 -2.16 -4.31
N VAL A 361 18.72 -1.87 -3.27
CA VAL A 361 19.64 -0.72 -3.24
C VAL A 361 20.73 -0.85 -4.31
N PHE A 362 21.38 -2.01 -4.40
CA PHE A 362 22.45 -2.25 -5.37
C PHE A 362 21.96 -2.27 -6.82
N GLY A 363 20.67 -2.55 -7.04
CA GLY A 363 20.05 -2.53 -8.36
C GLY A 363 20.11 -1.18 -9.09
N PHE A 364 20.35 -0.09 -8.36
CA PHE A 364 20.52 1.25 -8.92
C PHE A 364 21.98 1.63 -9.22
N SER A 365 22.95 0.87 -8.73
CA SER A 365 24.37 1.22 -8.83
C SER A 365 25.24 0.06 -9.33
N ILE A 366 25.38 -0.99 -8.53
CA ILE A 366 26.37 -2.07 -8.75
C ILE A 366 25.76 -3.22 -9.56
N TRP A 367 24.47 -3.51 -9.39
CA TRP A 367 23.76 -4.66 -9.95
C TRP A 367 22.82 -4.25 -11.08
N SER A 368 23.37 -3.76 -12.18
CA SER A 368 22.61 -3.46 -13.40
C SER A 368 22.60 -4.68 -14.33
N PHE A 369 21.44 -5.32 -14.48
CA PHE A 369 21.28 -6.52 -15.30
C PHE A 369 20.35 -6.25 -16.49
N GLY A 370 20.83 -6.52 -17.72
CA GLY A 370 20.06 -6.28 -18.96
C GLY A 370 18.73 -7.05 -19.03
N TRP A 371 18.62 -8.20 -18.35
CA TRP A 371 17.38 -9.00 -18.31
C TRP A 371 16.26 -8.37 -17.47
N LEU A 372 16.56 -7.33 -16.68
CA LEU A 372 15.55 -6.58 -15.91
C LEU A 372 14.73 -5.60 -16.75
N LYS A 373 15.16 -5.28 -17.99
CA LYS A 373 14.46 -4.33 -18.88
C LYS A 373 12.96 -4.58 -19.03
N PRO A 374 12.47 -5.84 -19.22
CA PRO A 374 11.02 -6.10 -19.32
C PRO A 374 10.24 -5.72 -18.09
N PHE A 375 10.86 -5.66 -16.90
CA PHE A 375 10.22 -5.31 -15.65
C PHE A 375 10.22 -3.81 -15.34
N GLY A 376 11.15 -3.04 -15.91
CA GLY A 376 11.32 -1.60 -15.66
C GLY A 376 12.79 -1.19 -15.58
N GLY A 377 13.71 -2.16 -15.47
CA GLY A 377 15.15 -1.98 -15.55
C GLY A 377 15.90 -2.06 -14.22
N SER A 378 15.21 -2.03 -13.09
CA SER A 378 15.81 -2.18 -11.75
C SER A 378 15.31 -3.42 -11.01
N ILE A 379 16.02 -3.81 -9.94
CA ILE A 379 15.58 -4.87 -9.03
C ILE A 379 14.31 -4.44 -8.32
N LEU A 380 14.18 -3.16 -7.94
CA LEU A 380 12.96 -2.60 -7.36
C LEU A 380 11.74 -2.86 -8.26
N ASP A 381 11.87 -2.60 -9.55
CA ASP A 381 10.78 -2.81 -10.51
C ASP A 381 10.37 -4.28 -10.61
N LEU A 382 11.34 -5.20 -10.53
CA LEU A 382 11.06 -6.64 -10.48
C LEU A 382 10.32 -7.03 -9.20
N GLU A 383 10.78 -6.55 -8.04
CA GLU A 383 10.15 -6.82 -6.74
C GLU A 383 8.72 -6.25 -6.70
N ASP A 384 8.51 -5.00 -7.14
CA ASP A 384 7.15 -4.42 -7.23
C ASP A 384 6.27 -5.20 -8.22
N PHE A 385 6.82 -5.63 -9.37
CA PHE A 385 6.06 -6.44 -10.33
C PHE A 385 5.61 -7.76 -9.72
N LEU A 386 6.50 -8.49 -9.04
CA LEU A 386 6.15 -9.76 -8.38
C LEU A 386 5.08 -9.58 -7.31
N VAL A 387 5.17 -8.53 -6.51
CA VAL A 387 4.17 -8.23 -5.48
C VAL A 387 2.88 -7.75 -6.11
N SER A 388 2.91 -6.65 -6.86
CA SER A 388 1.72 -5.93 -7.31
C SER A 388 0.94 -6.65 -8.42
N ASN A 389 1.63 -7.37 -9.31
CA ASN A 389 1.00 -7.99 -10.47
C ASN A 389 0.81 -9.51 -10.33
N ILE A 390 1.48 -10.16 -9.38
CA ILE A 390 1.36 -11.62 -9.18
C ILE A 390 0.78 -11.94 -7.80
N ILE A 391 1.48 -11.57 -6.72
CA ILE A 391 1.15 -12.05 -5.37
C ILE A 391 -0.17 -11.45 -4.87
N LEU A 392 -0.39 -10.14 -5.03
CA LEU A 392 -1.61 -9.48 -4.55
C LEU A 392 -2.86 -9.98 -5.29
N PRO A 393 -2.92 -10.03 -6.64
CA PRO A 393 -4.10 -10.52 -7.34
C PRO A 393 -4.37 -12.01 -7.09
N LEU A 394 -3.35 -12.86 -7.18
CA LEU A 394 -3.53 -14.30 -6.93
C LEU A 394 -3.87 -14.59 -5.47
N GLY A 395 -3.25 -13.90 -4.52
CA GLY A 395 -3.57 -14.03 -3.11
C GLY A 395 -5.00 -13.59 -2.82
N SER A 396 -5.46 -12.50 -3.42
CA SER A 396 -6.84 -12.03 -3.32
C SER A 396 -7.83 -13.07 -3.87
N LEU A 397 -7.49 -13.70 -5.01
CA LEU A 397 -8.28 -14.79 -5.57
C LEU A 397 -8.35 -16.01 -4.65
N VAL A 398 -7.23 -16.35 -3.98
CA VAL A 398 -7.20 -17.46 -3.01
C VAL A 398 -8.09 -17.17 -1.82
N TYR A 399 -8.04 -15.96 -1.23
CA TYR A 399 -8.96 -15.57 -0.14
C TYR A 399 -10.42 -15.67 -0.56
N LEU A 400 -10.72 -15.18 -1.76
CA LEU A 400 -12.07 -15.23 -2.31
C LEU A 400 -12.54 -16.68 -2.44
N LEU A 401 -11.79 -17.52 -3.14
CA LEU A 401 -12.13 -18.93 -3.35
C LEU A 401 -12.19 -19.73 -2.03
N PHE A 402 -11.32 -19.45 -1.07
CA PHE A 402 -11.33 -20.07 0.25
C PHE A 402 -12.62 -19.77 1.02
N CYS A 403 -13.13 -18.54 0.95
CA CYS A 403 -14.33 -18.12 1.65
C CYS A 403 -15.64 -18.58 0.98
N VAL A 404 -15.65 -18.74 -0.37
CA VAL A 404 -16.91 -19.05 -1.08
C VAL A 404 -17.02 -20.50 -1.54
N SER A 405 -15.89 -21.20 -1.72
CA SER A 405 -15.88 -22.58 -2.24
C SER A 405 -16.26 -23.60 -1.18
N ARG A 406 -16.97 -24.65 -1.61
CA ARG A 406 -17.23 -25.85 -0.79
C ARG A 406 -15.96 -26.64 -0.42
N TYR A 407 -14.86 -26.42 -1.14
CA TYR A 407 -13.55 -27.04 -0.89
C TYR A 407 -12.65 -26.20 0.02
N GLY A 408 -13.10 -25.00 0.42
CA GLY A 408 -12.43 -24.11 1.35
C GLY A 408 -13.16 -24.03 2.69
N TRP A 409 -13.03 -22.90 3.37
CA TRP A 409 -13.77 -22.62 4.61
C TRP A 409 -15.28 -22.55 4.39
N GLY A 410 -15.69 -22.08 3.22
CA GLY A 410 -17.05 -22.12 2.72
C GLY A 410 -17.89 -20.91 3.09
N TRP A 411 -18.91 -20.66 2.23
CA TRP A 411 -19.78 -19.49 2.32
C TRP A 411 -20.51 -19.35 3.66
N ASP A 412 -21.06 -20.43 4.19
CA ASP A 412 -21.88 -20.37 5.42
C ASP A 412 -21.02 -20.01 6.64
N ASN A 413 -19.81 -20.56 6.74
CA ASN A 413 -18.87 -20.20 7.80
C ASN A 413 -18.40 -18.74 7.68
N TYR A 414 -18.09 -18.29 6.46
CA TYR A 414 -17.74 -16.91 6.18
C TYR A 414 -18.86 -15.96 6.57
N MET A 415 -20.10 -16.21 6.15
CA MET A 415 -21.25 -15.37 6.46
C MET A 415 -21.54 -15.29 7.96
N LYS A 416 -21.46 -16.43 8.64
CA LYS A 416 -21.64 -16.51 10.10
C LYS A 416 -20.60 -15.66 10.82
N GLU A 417 -19.34 -15.71 10.38
CA GLU A 417 -18.26 -14.93 10.99
C GLU A 417 -18.34 -13.45 10.62
N CYS A 418 -18.44 -13.13 9.34
CA CYS A 418 -18.50 -11.76 8.83
C CYS A 418 -19.60 -10.93 9.49
N ASN A 419 -20.75 -11.54 9.73
CA ASN A 419 -21.96 -10.90 10.29
C ASN A 419 -22.04 -10.92 11.82
N LYS A 420 -21.06 -11.43 12.55
CA LYS A 420 -21.00 -11.30 14.02
C LYS A 420 -20.84 -9.85 14.45
N GLY A 421 -21.49 -9.50 15.54
CA GLY A 421 -21.46 -8.16 16.13
C GLY A 421 -22.39 -7.18 15.43
N GLU A 422 -22.31 -5.92 15.79
CA GLU A 422 -23.14 -4.82 15.27
C GLU A 422 -22.53 -4.19 14.01
N GLY A 423 -23.35 -3.55 13.17
CA GLY A 423 -22.94 -2.81 11.98
C GLY A 423 -23.51 -3.38 10.69
N LEU A 424 -22.93 -2.98 9.55
CA LEU A 424 -23.35 -3.41 8.22
C LEU A 424 -23.16 -4.92 8.05
N LYS A 425 -24.19 -5.57 7.51
CA LYS A 425 -24.20 -7.02 7.32
C LYS A 425 -24.07 -7.39 5.86
N MET A 426 -23.24 -8.39 5.59
CA MET A 426 -23.16 -9.03 4.29
C MET A 426 -24.50 -9.74 4.00
N LYS A 427 -25.00 -9.58 2.76
CA LYS A 427 -26.30 -10.12 2.34
C LYS A 427 -26.14 -11.36 1.46
N ASN A 428 -27.07 -12.31 1.58
CA ASN A 428 -27.01 -13.58 0.83
C ASN A 428 -27.06 -13.40 -0.70
N TRP A 429 -27.70 -12.34 -1.23
CA TRP A 429 -27.74 -12.10 -2.67
C TRP A 429 -26.32 -11.86 -3.26
N MET A 430 -25.37 -11.42 -2.44
CA MET A 430 -23.98 -11.21 -2.85
C MET A 430 -23.25 -12.53 -3.14
N ARG A 431 -23.81 -13.67 -2.70
CA ARG A 431 -23.20 -15.00 -2.91
C ARG A 431 -22.91 -15.28 -4.37
N PHE A 432 -23.88 -15.04 -5.26
CA PHE A 432 -23.71 -15.27 -6.68
C PHE A 432 -22.56 -14.43 -7.25
N TYR A 433 -22.54 -13.15 -6.92
CA TYR A 433 -21.48 -12.23 -7.35
C TYR A 433 -20.10 -12.69 -6.85
N LEU A 434 -19.96 -12.96 -5.56
CA LEU A 434 -18.70 -13.31 -4.93
C LEU A 434 -18.20 -14.72 -5.31
N THR A 435 -19.12 -15.64 -5.64
CA THR A 435 -18.75 -17.02 -5.98
C THR A 435 -18.38 -17.19 -7.46
N TYR A 436 -19.03 -16.46 -8.37
CA TYR A 436 -18.87 -16.70 -9.80
C TYR A 436 -18.31 -15.50 -10.56
N ILE A 437 -18.83 -14.30 -10.33
CA ILE A 437 -18.46 -13.12 -11.11
C ILE A 437 -17.10 -12.58 -10.66
N LEU A 438 -16.92 -12.35 -9.38
CA LEU A 438 -15.70 -11.74 -8.85
C LEU A 438 -14.43 -12.57 -9.12
N PRO A 439 -14.41 -13.91 -8.95
CA PRO A 439 -13.24 -14.72 -9.31
C PRO A 439 -12.84 -14.62 -10.78
N ILE A 440 -13.85 -14.59 -11.68
CA ILE A 440 -13.61 -14.45 -13.12
C ILE A 440 -12.98 -13.09 -13.43
N ILE A 441 -13.51 -12.02 -12.84
CA ILE A 441 -12.97 -10.66 -13.00
C ILE A 441 -11.51 -10.63 -12.53
N VAL A 442 -11.21 -11.11 -11.33
CA VAL A 442 -9.85 -11.10 -10.78
C VAL A 442 -8.90 -11.92 -11.65
N LEU A 443 -9.32 -13.11 -12.10
CA LEU A 443 -8.51 -13.96 -12.98
C LEU A 443 -8.27 -13.29 -14.35
N PHE A 444 -9.31 -12.70 -14.94
CA PHE A 444 -9.20 -11.98 -16.21
C PHE A 444 -8.19 -10.84 -16.11
N ILE A 445 -8.26 -10.04 -15.04
CA ILE A 445 -7.35 -8.94 -14.79
C ILE A 445 -5.91 -9.42 -14.67
N PHE A 446 -5.72 -10.48 -13.87
CA PHE A 446 -4.40 -11.07 -13.69
C PHE A 446 -3.79 -11.53 -15.01
N VAL A 447 -4.54 -12.31 -15.80
CA VAL A 447 -4.07 -12.83 -17.09
C VAL A 447 -3.82 -11.70 -18.08
N PHE A 448 -4.73 -10.73 -18.17
CA PHE A 448 -4.58 -9.60 -19.07
C PHE A 448 -3.39 -8.70 -18.68
N GLY A 449 -3.17 -8.46 -17.39
CA GLY A 449 -2.02 -7.68 -16.90
C GLY A 449 -0.67 -8.32 -17.24
N ILE A 450 -0.58 -9.65 -17.14
CA ILE A 450 0.61 -10.41 -17.56
C ILE A 450 0.78 -10.35 -19.08
N TYR A 451 -0.32 -10.56 -19.84
CA TYR A 451 -0.28 -10.51 -21.30
C TYR A 451 0.18 -9.14 -21.83
N ASP A 452 -0.41 -8.06 -21.31
CA ASP A 452 -0.07 -6.71 -21.73
C ASP A 452 1.39 -6.35 -21.44
N LYS A 453 1.94 -6.85 -20.33
CA LYS A 453 3.32 -6.58 -19.91
C LYS A 453 4.37 -7.26 -20.78
N PHE A 454 4.11 -8.48 -21.29
CA PHE A 454 5.14 -9.30 -21.96
C PHE A 454 4.90 -9.52 -23.44
N PHE A 455 3.70 -9.24 -23.96
CA PHE A 455 3.33 -9.54 -25.35
C PHE A 455 2.91 -8.31 -26.16
N LYS A 456 2.85 -7.15 -25.53
CA LYS A 456 2.73 -5.84 -26.18
C LYS A 456 3.99 -5.01 -25.98
#